data_ea810a1784ee3307f151256c785d7235
#
_entry.id   ea810a1784ee3307f151256c785d7235
#
_cell.length_a   1.000
_cell.length_b   1.000
_cell.length_c   1.000
_cell.angle_alpha   90.00
_cell.angle_beta   90.00
_cell.angle_gamma   90.00
#
_symmetry.space_group_name_H-M   'P 1'
#
loop_
_entity.id
_entity.type
_entity.pdbx_description
1 polymer ?
#
loop_
_entity_poly.entity_id
_entity_poly.type
_entity_poly.pdbx_seq_one_letter_code
_entity_poly.pdbx_strand_id
1 'polypeptide(L)'
;MVSKRISRDDYLNKLIAFKDKQLIKVITGIRRCGKSTIMEIYQDYLQKEMNVTKKQIIAINLEDYDFYDLRDPKKLYAYIKERLLPDQMNYIFLDEIQQCEDFPRVVDSLYIKNNVDLYVTGSNANMLSSEIATLLSGRYVEIKMLPLSFKEYVESTGCLLYTSPSPETSAHLVC
;
A
#
# COMPACT_ATOMS: atom_id res chain seq x y z
N MET A 1 -25.06 2.76 0.11
CA MET A 1 -24.52 2.38 -1.21
C MET A 1 -23.12 1.83 -0.97
N VAL A 2 -22.87 0.56 -1.21
CA VAL A 2 -21.53 -0.01 -1.13
C VAL A 2 -20.79 0.47 -2.37
N SER A 3 -19.86 1.40 -2.21
CA SER A 3 -19.02 1.84 -3.34
C SER A 3 -18.24 0.63 -3.84
N LYS A 4 -18.43 0.29 -5.11
CA LYS A 4 -17.72 -0.82 -5.74
C LYS A 4 -16.22 -0.49 -5.70
N ARG A 5 -15.44 -1.28 -4.95
CA ARG A 5 -13.97 -1.13 -4.93
C ARG A 5 -13.46 -1.35 -6.35
N ILE A 6 -12.69 -0.39 -6.85
CA ILE A 6 -12.04 -0.52 -8.17
C ILE A 6 -10.89 -1.50 -7.99
N SER A 7 -10.92 -2.59 -8.74
CA SER A 7 -9.79 -3.49 -8.83
C SER A 7 -8.71 -2.83 -9.69
N ARG A 8 -7.63 -2.44 -9.09
CA ARG A 8 -6.48 -1.87 -9.82
C ARG A 8 -5.48 -3.00 -10.07
N ASP A 9 -5.87 -3.92 -10.95
CA ASP A 9 -5.21 -5.21 -11.18
C ASP A 9 -3.71 -5.08 -11.50
N ASP A 10 -3.30 -4.04 -12.23
CA ASP A 10 -1.89 -3.80 -12.53
C ASP A 10 -1.04 -3.58 -11.26
N TYR A 11 -1.58 -2.88 -10.26
CA TYR A 11 -0.88 -2.66 -8.99
C TYR A 11 -0.95 -3.89 -8.11
N LEU A 12 -2.10 -4.57 -8.07
CA LEU A 12 -2.25 -5.83 -7.36
C LEU A 12 -1.27 -6.89 -7.89
N ASN A 13 -1.18 -7.05 -9.21
CA ASN A 13 -0.25 -8.00 -9.84
C ASN A 13 1.22 -7.68 -9.52
N LYS A 14 1.58 -6.39 -9.42
CA LYS A 14 2.93 -6.00 -8.97
C LYS A 14 3.19 -6.43 -7.53
N LEU A 15 2.24 -6.23 -6.61
CA LEU A 15 2.37 -6.66 -5.22
C LEU A 15 2.51 -8.20 -5.13
N ILE A 16 1.70 -8.94 -5.89
CA ILE A 16 1.77 -10.40 -6.00
C ILE A 16 3.15 -10.85 -6.52
N ALA A 17 3.66 -10.20 -7.56
CA ALA A 17 4.96 -10.54 -8.14
C ALA A 17 6.15 -10.35 -7.18
N PHE A 18 6.02 -9.45 -6.20
CA PHE A 18 7.04 -9.19 -5.19
C PHE A 18 6.76 -9.87 -3.85
N LYS A 19 5.68 -10.66 -3.74
CA LYS A 19 5.37 -11.44 -2.54
C LYS A 19 6.54 -12.35 -2.13
N ASP A 20 6.80 -12.41 -0.83
CA ASP A 20 7.83 -13.24 -0.19
C ASP A 20 9.27 -12.99 -0.71
N LYS A 21 9.48 -11.92 -1.50
CA LYS A 21 10.82 -11.48 -1.86
C LYS A 21 11.36 -10.58 -0.76
N GLN A 22 12.63 -10.76 -0.42
CA GLN A 22 13.32 -9.94 0.58
C GLN A 22 13.59 -8.52 0.01
N LEU A 23 12.53 -7.79 -0.20
CA LEU A 23 12.50 -6.40 -0.64
C LEU A 23 11.41 -5.66 0.13
N ILE A 24 11.65 -4.42 0.48
CA ILE A 24 10.65 -3.52 1.01
C ILE A 24 9.77 -3.03 -0.14
N LYS A 25 8.46 -3.26 -0.10
CA LYS A 25 7.51 -2.79 -1.12
C LYS A 25 7.03 -1.40 -0.72
N VAL A 26 7.54 -0.39 -1.42
CA VAL A 26 7.23 1.02 -1.17
C VAL A 26 6.19 1.49 -2.17
N ILE A 27 4.98 1.73 -1.68
CA ILE A 27 3.86 2.22 -2.51
C ILE A 27 3.82 3.74 -2.38
N THR A 28 4.17 4.43 -3.45
CA THR A 28 4.18 5.90 -3.51
C THR A 28 3.07 6.43 -4.39
N GLY A 29 2.68 7.67 -4.18
CA GLY A 29 1.68 8.34 -5.00
C GLY A 29 1.07 9.52 -4.26
N ILE A 30 0.41 10.39 -5.00
CA ILE A 30 -0.25 11.56 -4.42
C ILE A 30 -1.32 11.15 -3.40
N ARG A 31 -1.66 12.07 -2.50
CA ARG A 31 -2.74 11.85 -1.53
C ARG A 31 -4.04 11.50 -2.26
N ARG A 32 -4.80 10.55 -1.71
CA ARG A 32 -6.08 10.04 -2.27
C ARG A 32 -5.98 9.28 -3.60
N CYS A 33 -4.80 8.84 -4.04
CA CYS A 33 -4.69 7.99 -5.23
C CYS A 33 -5.02 6.50 -4.98
N GLY A 34 -5.41 6.12 -3.75
CA GLY A 34 -5.85 4.76 -3.41
C GLY A 34 -4.76 3.83 -2.86
N LYS A 35 -3.67 4.36 -2.29
CA LYS A 35 -2.59 3.55 -1.68
C LYS A 35 -3.10 2.62 -0.57
N SER A 36 -3.85 3.15 0.38
CA SER A 36 -4.45 2.36 1.48
C SER A 36 -5.41 1.31 0.93
N THR A 37 -6.23 1.67 -0.05
CA THR A 37 -7.19 0.75 -0.68
C THR A 37 -6.50 -0.43 -1.37
N ILE A 38 -5.41 -0.20 -2.11
CA ILE A 38 -4.69 -1.32 -2.76
C ILE A 38 -4.04 -2.24 -1.73
N MET A 39 -3.56 -1.71 -0.59
CA MET A 39 -3.06 -2.52 0.51
C MET A 39 -4.15 -3.40 1.13
N GLU A 40 -5.36 -2.85 1.34
CA GLU A 40 -6.51 -3.63 1.81
C GLU A 40 -6.92 -4.73 0.82
N ILE A 41 -6.99 -4.41 -0.47
CA ILE A 41 -7.28 -5.40 -1.53
C ILE A 41 -6.24 -6.53 -1.51
N TYR A 42 -4.97 -6.17 -1.34
CA TYR A 42 -3.91 -7.17 -1.28
C TYR A 42 -3.95 -8.02 0.00
N GLN A 43 -4.29 -7.45 1.14
CA GLN A 43 -4.53 -8.21 2.38
C GLN A 43 -5.69 -9.20 2.21
N ASP A 44 -6.78 -8.77 1.58
CA ASP A 44 -7.92 -9.64 1.23
C ASP A 44 -7.48 -10.80 0.31
N TYR A 45 -6.65 -10.50 -0.70
CA TYR A 45 -6.07 -11.50 -1.61
C TYR A 45 -5.20 -12.52 -0.85
N LEU A 46 -4.31 -12.07 0.03
CA LEU A 46 -3.47 -12.95 0.84
C LEU A 46 -4.31 -13.92 1.67
N GLN A 47 -5.41 -13.46 2.25
CA GLN A 47 -6.27 -14.30 3.07
C GLN A 47 -7.10 -15.29 2.24
N LYS A 48 -7.68 -14.85 1.12
CA LYS A 48 -8.62 -15.65 0.33
C LYS A 48 -7.94 -16.62 -0.63
N GLU A 49 -6.89 -16.16 -1.31
CA GLU A 49 -6.25 -16.91 -2.38
C GLU A 49 -4.95 -17.61 -1.92
N MET A 50 -4.28 -17.04 -0.91
CA MET A 50 -2.99 -17.57 -0.44
C MET A 50 -3.07 -18.26 0.92
N ASN A 51 -4.28 -18.40 1.48
CA ASN A 51 -4.52 -19.03 2.79
C ASN A 51 -3.70 -18.42 3.94
N VAL A 52 -3.33 -17.14 3.83
CA VAL A 52 -2.63 -16.41 4.90
C VAL A 52 -3.62 -16.13 6.03
N THR A 53 -3.29 -16.53 7.23
CA THR A 53 -4.16 -16.28 8.39
C THR A 53 -4.14 -14.81 8.81
N LYS A 54 -5.24 -14.34 9.39
CA LYS A 54 -5.32 -12.95 9.90
C LYS A 54 -4.22 -12.63 10.92
N LYS A 55 -3.73 -13.62 11.67
CA LYS A 55 -2.66 -13.44 12.66
C LYS A 55 -1.29 -13.15 12.03
N GLN A 56 -1.09 -13.55 10.77
CA GLN A 56 0.13 -13.28 10.02
C GLN A 56 0.13 -11.87 9.41
N ILE A 57 -1.00 -11.15 9.44
CA ILE A 57 -1.14 -9.82 8.87
C ILE A 57 -1.14 -8.80 9.99
N ILE A 58 -0.18 -7.88 9.94
CA ILE A 58 -0.07 -6.74 10.85
C ILE A 58 -0.26 -5.48 10.00
N ALA A 59 -1.42 -4.83 10.13
CA ALA A 59 -1.75 -3.62 9.38
C ALA A 59 -1.91 -2.44 10.35
N ILE A 60 -1.18 -1.35 10.10
CA ILE A 60 -1.15 -0.14 10.92
C ILE A 60 -1.27 1.06 10.00
N ASN A 61 -2.28 1.90 10.22
CA ASN A 61 -2.40 3.20 9.58
C ASN A 61 -1.97 4.29 10.57
N LEU A 62 -0.83 4.93 10.31
CA LEU A 62 -0.27 5.95 11.20
C LEU A 62 -0.96 7.33 11.10
N GLU A 63 -1.89 7.51 10.15
CA GLU A 63 -2.82 8.66 10.18
C GLU A 63 -3.95 8.44 11.18
N ASP A 64 -4.30 7.20 11.51
CA ASP A 64 -5.37 6.89 12.45
C ASP A 64 -4.96 7.26 13.88
N TYR A 65 -5.87 7.93 14.58
CA TYR A 65 -5.64 8.38 15.96
C TYR A 65 -5.49 7.21 16.95
N ASP A 66 -6.11 6.07 16.66
CA ASP A 66 -5.96 4.86 17.48
C ASP A 66 -4.51 4.35 17.51
N PHE A 67 -3.72 4.69 16.48
CA PHE A 67 -2.31 4.36 16.40
C PHE A 67 -1.38 5.57 16.63
N TYR A 68 -1.89 6.66 17.17
CA TYR A 68 -1.11 7.89 17.38
C TYR A 68 0.19 7.65 18.15
N ASP A 69 0.13 6.83 19.20
CA ASP A 69 1.30 6.49 20.02
C ASP A 69 2.39 5.71 19.25
N LEU A 70 2.02 5.03 18.17
CA LEU A 70 2.95 4.28 17.32
C LEU A 70 3.72 5.18 16.34
N ARG A 71 3.53 6.49 16.36
CA ARG A 71 4.42 7.44 15.66
C ARG A 71 5.80 7.53 16.30
N ASP A 72 5.93 7.10 17.56
CA ASP A 72 7.24 6.85 18.19
C ASP A 72 7.86 5.56 17.61
N PRO A 73 9.08 5.62 17.05
CA PRO A 73 9.71 4.48 16.38
C PRO A 73 9.94 3.28 17.30
N LYS A 74 10.22 3.51 18.58
CA LYS A 74 10.44 2.43 19.55
C LYS A 74 9.15 1.72 19.89
N LYS A 75 8.06 2.48 20.07
CA LYS A 75 6.72 1.93 20.32
C LYS A 75 6.22 1.15 19.10
N LEU A 76 6.39 1.69 17.88
CA LEU A 76 6.02 1.01 16.64
C LEU A 76 6.74 -0.33 16.50
N TYR A 77 8.07 -0.31 16.68
CA TYR A 77 8.86 -1.53 16.59
C TYR A 77 8.46 -2.57 17.65
N ALA A 78 8.28 -2.15 18.91
CA ALA A 78 7.85 -3.03 19.99
C ALA A 78 6.48 -3.64 19.70
N TYR A 79 5.51 -2.84 19.27
CA TYR A 79 4.16 -3.27 18.92
C TYR A 79 4.16 -4.35 17.83
N ILE A 80 4.97 -4.15 16.79
CA ILE A 80 5.10 -5.13 15.70
C ILE A 80 5.78 -6.39 16.22
N LYS A 81 6.91 -6.24 16.94
CA LYS A 81 7.71 -7.36 17.45
C LYS A 81 6.90 -8.34 18.32
N GLU A 82 6.02 -7.83 19.17
CA GLU A 82 5.15 -8.63 20.03
C GLU A 82 4.12 -9.47 19.27
N ARG A 83 3.80 -9.07 18.04
CA ARG A 83 2.80 -9.73 17.18
C ARG A 83 3.39 -10.64 16.12
N LEU A 84 4.72 -10.66 15.96
CA LEU A 84 5.37 -11.52 15.00
C LEU A 84 5.23 -12.99 15.41
N LEU A 85 4.81 -13.80 14.47
CA LEU A 85 4.81 -15.26 14.60
C LEU A 85 6.19 -15.80 14.21
N PRO A 86 6.89 -16.54 15.10
CA PRO A 86 8.29 -16.90 14.87
C PRO A 86 8.48 -17.89 13.72
N ASP A 87 7.53 -18.81 13.52
CA ASP A 87 7.65 -19.92 12.57
C ASP A 87 6.85 -19.72 11.26
N GLN A 88 6.34 -18.52 11.05
CA GLN A 88 5.50 -18.20 9.88
C GLN A 88 5.93 -16.90 9.25
N MET A 89 5.65 -16.75 7.95
CA MET A 89 5.82 -15.47 7.28
C MET A 89 4.82 -14.44 7.82
N ASN A 90 5.30 -13.26 8.18
CA ASN A 90 4.50 -12.16 8.67
C ASN A 90 4.43 -11.06 7.60
N TYR A 91 3.23 -10.65 7.26
CA TYR A 91 2.96 -9.61 6.28
C TYR A 91 2.64 -8.30 7.01
N ILE A 92 3.56 -7.34 6.93
CA ILE A 92 3.45 -6.08 7.67
C ILE A 92 3.10 -4.96 6.71
N PHE A 93 2.02 -4.26 7.00
CA PHE A 93 1.50 -3.13 6.24
C PHE A 93 1.53 -1.86 7.09
N LEU A 94 2.39 -0.91 6.71
CA LEU A 94 2.52 0.38 7.38
C LEU A 94 2.05 1.48 6.45
N ASP A 95 0.85 1.99 6.70
CA ASP A 95 0.25 3.06 5.89
C ASP A 95 0.68 4.42 6.43
N GLU A 96 1.03 5.34 5.50
CA GLU A 96 1.52 6.69 5.77
C GLU A 96 2.69 6.72 6.78
N ILE A 97 3.71 5.87 6.50
CA ILE A 97 4.86 5.61 7.40
C ILE A 97 5.64 6.87 7.76
N GLN A 98 5.60 7.92 6.95
CA GLN A 98 6.27 9.20 7.24
C GLN A 98 5.69 9.93 8.48
N GLN A 99 4.57 9.46 9.03
CA GLN A 99 4.06 9.95 10.31
C GLN A 99 4.89 9.45 11.50
N CYS A 100 5.66 8.38 11.33
CA CYS A 100 6.58 7.88 12.34
C CYS A 100 7.93 8.60 12.20
N GLU A 101 8.41 9.14 13.32
CA GLU A 101 9.76 9.74 13.36
C GLU A 101 10.82 8.64 13.13
N ASP A 102 11.90 8.98 12.45
CA ASP A 102 13.02 8.06 12.16
C ASP A 102 12.58 6.67 11.66
N PHE A 103 11.45 6.62 10.91
CA PHE A 103 10.90 5.37 10.36
C PHE A 103 11.90 4.54 9.53
N PRO A 104 12.91 5.11 8.86
CA PRO A 104 13.87 4.31 8.11
C PRO A 104 14.58 3.27 8.96
N ARG A 105 14.88 3.59 10.23
CA ARG A 105 15.48 2.61 11.16
C ARG A 105 14.51 1.51 11.56
N VAL A 106 13.23 1.81 11.71
CA VAL A 106 12.20 0.80 11.99
C VAL A 106 12.07 -0.15 10.81
N VAL A 107 11.95 0.41 9.60
CA VAL A 107 11.84 -0.33 8.34
C VAL A 107 13.06 -1.24 8.12
N ASP A 108 14.28 -0.71 8.30
CA ASP A 108 15.53 -1.51 8.18
C ASP A 108 15.60 -2.63 9.23
N SER A 109 15.21 -2.35 10.48
CA SER A 109 15.18 -3.34 11.56
C SER A 109 14.15 -4.47 11.32
N LEU A 110 13.05 -4.18 10.60
CA LEU A 110 12.08 -5.18 10.20
C LEU A 110 12.56 -5.96 8.97
N TYR A 111 13.20 -5.27 8.02
CA TYR A 111 13.71 -5.86 6.78
C TYR A 111 14.73 -6.97 7.00
N ILE A 112 15.61 -6.85 8.01
CA ILE A 112 16.63 -7.86 8.31
C ILE A 112 16.03 -9.17 8.87
N LYS A 113 14.75 -9.23 9.17
CA LYS A 113 14.06 -10.44 9.64
C LYS A 113 13.65 -11.31 8.46
N ASN A 114 14.07 -12.57 8.46
CA ASN A 114 13.81 -13.50 7.34
C ASN A 114 12.34 -13.91 7.20
N ASN A 115 11.54 -13.73 8.25
CA ASN A 115 10.13 -14.08 8.29
C ASN A 115 9.19 -12.87 8.22
N VAL A 116 9.66 -11.77 7.62
CA VAL A 116 8.90 -10.53 7.45
C VAL A 116 8.84 -10.15 5.98
N ASP A 117 7.64 -9.92 5.51
CA ASP A 117 7.34 -9.33 4.20
C ASP A 117 6.72 -7.95 4.42
N LEU A 118 7.43 -6.89 4.01
CA LEU A 118 7.16 -5.51 4.43
C LEU A 118 6.62 -4.65 3.29
N TYR A 119 5.49 -4.02 3.55
CA TYR A 119 4.77 -3.11 2.66
C TYR A 119 4.58 -1.77 3.35
N VAL A 120 5.02 -0.70 2.73
CA VAL A 120 4.92 0.66 3.29
C VAL A 120 4.30 1.61 2.28
N THR A 121 3.50 2.56 2.75
CA THR A 121 3.01 3.65 1.90
C THR A 121 3.47 4.99 2.42
N GLY A 122 3.48 5.96 1.52
CA GLY A 122 3.71 7.35 1.87
C GLY A 122 3.56 8.28 0.67
N SER A 123 3.53 9.58 0.95
CA SER A 123 3.49 10.60 -0.11
C SER A 123 4.89 10.76 -0.74
N ASN A 124 4.95 10.92 -2.07
CA ASN A 124 6.19 10.97 -2.86
C ASN A 124 7.27 11.90 -2.32
N ALA A 125 6.88 13.06 -1.79
CA ALA A 125 7.85 14.08 -1.39
C ALA A 125 8.71 13.68 -0.18
N ASN A 126 8.18 12.82 0.70
CA ASN A 126 8.81 12.48 1.97
C ASN A 126 9.41 11.06 1.99
N MET A 127 9.00 10.18 1.08
CA MET A 127 9.44 8.78 1.08
C MET A 127 10.73 8.53 0.30
N LEU A 128 11.07 9.41 -0.62
CA LEU A 128 12.24 9.29 -1.51
C LEU A 128 13.18 10.50 -1.36
N SER A 129 13.16 11.16 -0.19
CA SER A 129 14.24 12.11 0.12
C SER A 129 15.59 11.39 -0.02
N SER A 130 16.61 12.11 -0.47
CA SER A 130 17.93 11.54 -0.76
C SER A 130 18.50 10.69 0.39
N GLU A 131 18.18 11.03 1.63
CA GLU A 131 18.63 10.31 2.83
C GLU A 131 17.95 8.95 2.97
N ILE A 132 16.63 8.87 2.74
CA ILE A 132 15.86 7.61 2.82
C ILE A 132 16.21 6.69 1.66
N ALA A 133 16.31 7.25 0.44
CA ALA A 133 16.75 6.49 -0.73
C ALA A 133 18.15 5.89 -0.53
N THR A 134 19.02 6.59 0.17
CA THR A 134 20.37 6.10 0.50
C THR A 134 20.32 4.97 1.54
N LEU A 135 19.54 5.14 2.62
CA LEU A 135 19.41 4.14 3.68
C LEU A 135 18.78 2.82 3.20
N LEU A 136 17.79 2.91 2.34
CA LEU A 136 17.07 1.75 1.79
C LEU A 136 17.60 1.30 0.42
N SER A 137 18.70 1.91 -0.07
CA SER A 137 19.24 1.63 -1.40
C SER A 137 19.51 0.13 -1.62
N GLY A 138 19.03 -0.39 -2.74
CA GLY A 138 19.15 -1.80 -3.10
C GLY A 138 18.23 -2.77 -2.33
N ARG A 139 17.41 -2.26 -1.39
CA ARG A 139 16.56 -3.09 -0.51
C ARG A 139 15.07 -2.89 -0.72
N TYR A 140 14.67 -2.00 -1.61
CA TYR A 140 13.26 -1.71 -1.86
C TYR A 140 12.90 -1.77 -3.34
N VAL A 141 11.62 -1.95 -3.59
CA VAL A 141 10.98 -1.76 -4.90
C VAL A 141 9.90 -0.70 -4.76
N GLU A 142 9.93 0.29 -5.65
CA GLU A 142 8.90 1.32 -5.70
C GLU A 142 7.74 0.90 -6.60
N ILE A 143 6.53 1.00 -6.07
CA ILE A 143 5.28 0.85 -6.81
C ILE A 143 4.61 2.22 -6.83
N LYS A 144 4.88 2.99 -7.89
CA LYS A 144 4.34 4.33 -8.05
C LYS A 144 2.90 4.28 -8.52
N MET A 145 1.98 4.73 -7.66
CA MET A 145 0.55 4.80 -7.98
C MET A 145 0.18 6.16 -8.57
N LEU A 146 -0.51 6.12 -9.69
CA LEU A 146 -1.14 7.28 -10.30
C LEU A 146 -2.57 7.48 -9.77
N PRO A 147 -3.12 8.69 -9.84
CA PRO A 147 -4.55 8.91 -9.65
C PRO A 147 -5.39 7.97 -10.53
N LEU A 148 -6.67 7.83 -10.20
CA LEU A 148 -7.59 7.10 -11.06
C LEU A 148 -7.55 7.67 -12.47
N SER A 149 -7.40 6.80 -13.45
CA SER A 149 -7.61 7.16 -14.85
C SER A 149 -9.09 7.49 -15.08
N PHE A 150 -9.39 8.23 -16.12
CA PHE A 150 -10.76 8.54 -16.50
C PHE A 150 -11.60 7.26 -16.67
N LYS A 151 -11.03 6.21 -17.27
CA LYS A 151 -11.68 4.91 -17.43
C LYS A 151 -12.02 4.26 -16.08
N GLU A 152 -11.06 4.18 -15.17
CA GLU A 152 -11.26 3.63 -13.81
C GLU A 152 -12.32 4.44 -13.04
N TYR A 153 -12.32 5.76 -13.19
CA TYR A 153 -13.31 6.64 -12.57
C TYR A 153 -14.73 6.34 -13.08
N VAL A 154 -14.91 6.25 -14.41
CA VAL A 154 -16.20 5.95 -15.04
C VAL A 154 -16.71 4.57 -14.63
N GLU A 155 -15.85 3.56 -14.64
CA GLU A 155 -16.19 2.21 -14.19
C GLU A 155 -16.63 2.18 -12.71
N SER A 156 -16.03 3.03 -11.87
CA SER A 156 -16.37 3.12 -10.44
C SER A 156 -17.70 3.80 -10.16
N THR A 157 -18.04 4.79 -10.97
CA THR A 157 -19.30 5.57 -10.79
C THR A 157 -20.51 4.91 -11.44
N GLY A 158 -20.28 3.87 -12.27
CA GLY A 158 -21.35 3.24 -13.06
C GLY A 158 -21.88 4.12 -14.19
N CYS A 159 -21.21 5.22 -14.50
CA CYS A 159 -21.56 6.09 -15.61
C CYS A 159 -21.31 5.39 -16.95
N LEU A 160 -22.33 5.36 -17.81
CA LEU A 160 -22.19 4.89 -19.18
C LEU A 160 -21.61 5.98 -20.07
N LEU A 161 -20.48 5.70 -20.70
CA LEU A 161 -19.93 6.55 -21.75
C LEU A 161 -20.72 6.29 -23.06
N TYR A 162 -21.53 7.24 -23.46
CA TYR A 162 -22.10 7.24 -24.80
C TYR A 162 -21.11 7.97 -25.74
N THR A 163 -20.46 7.23 -26.62
CA THR A 163 -19.77 7.80 -27.77
C THR A 163 -20.82 7.99 -28.88
N SER A 164 -21.16 9.23 -29.16
CA SER A 164 -21.94 9.55 -30.34
C SER A 164 -21.09 9.27 -31.61
N PRO A 165 -21.63 8.65 -32.67
CA PRO A 165 -20.94 8.42 -33.93
C PRO A 165 -20.74 9.70 -34.78
N SER A 166 -20.82 10.88 -34.20
CA SER A 166 -20.60 12.15 -34.90
C SER A 166 -19.09 12.46 -35.00
N PRO A 167 -18.60 12.97 -36.13
CA PRO A 167 -17.20 13.28 -36.33
C PRO A 167 -16.64 14.41 -35.45
N GLU A 168 -17.47 15.07 -34.69
CA GLU A 168 -17.05 16.04 -33.67
C GLU A 168 -17.12 15.41 -32.28
N THR A 169 -15.97 15.07 -31.77
CA THR A 169 -15.73 14.34 -30.51
C THR A 169 -16.21 15.15 -29.29
N SER A 170 -17.47 15.09 -28.96
CA SER A 170 -17.93 15.45 -27.62
C SER A 170 -18.47 14.21 -26.89
N ALA A 171 -17.71 13.74 -25.92
CA ALA A 171 -18.16 12.71 -25.01
C ALA A 171 -19.14 13.33 -24.01
N HIS A 172 -20.41 12.89 -24.02
CA HIS A 172 -21.37 13.29 -23.00
C HIS A 172 -21.39 12.29 -21.85
N LEU A 173 -21.17 12.78 -20.66
CA LEU A 173 -21.34 12.02 -19.42
C LEU A 173 -22.82 12.11 -19.01
N VAL A 174 -23.47 10.96 -18.88
CA VAL A 174 -24.81 10.86 -18.25
C VAL A 174 -24.61 10.08 -16.94
N CYS A 175 -24.81 10.77 -15.84
CA CYS A 175 -24.84 10.20 -14.49
C CYS A 175 -26.28 9.98 -14.04
#